data_16b4437444eb5a548f8c0d0026e5c707
#
_entry.id   16b4437444eb5a548f8c0d0026e5c707
#
_cell.length_a   1.000
_cell.length_b   1.000
_cell.length_c   1.000
_cell.angle_alpha   90.00
_cell.angle_beta   90.00
_cell.angle_gamma   90.00
#
_symmetry.space_group_name_H-M   'P 1'
#
loop_
_entity.id
_entity.type
_entity.pdbx_description
1 polymer ?
#
loop_
_entity_poly.entity_id
_entity_poly.type
_entity_poly.pdbx_seq_one_letter_code
_entity_poly.pdbx_strand_id
1 'polypeptide(L)'
;MFGPMFLGFVGSSFLGLFTLWWLPFGSDSYPLWFLYLVLGWNLVFLNLFPLWDLVFSPKYAYFDRLTGKVGYTFDIPGCDERDEFGHCCFDWRDMKCVLVNQSTDQGGSRAFFPVISHKDIDKYPNTKMTIVVTELAQNPIYCLLFWERLVRFMDNTQPLPDIPEYEGHRHLDPITAEFDTHNNRPEVYWRDMSFKQQTEIYDELYSEALKVDWYNDAPQPEIIKP
;
A
#
# COMPACT_ATOMS: atom_id res chain seq x y z
N MET A 1 -7.91 2.03 -5.97
CA MET A 1 -8.38 3.17 -6.78
C MET A 1 -9.47 2.80 -7.80
N PHE A 2 -10.12 1.65 -7.63
CA PHE A 2 -11.22 1.13 -8.50
C PHE A 2 -12.61 1.71 -8.17
N GLY A 3 -12.73 2.51 -7.09
CA GLY A 3 -14.02 2.94 -6.54
C GLY A 3 -14.94 3.70 -7.51
N PRO A 4 -14.51 4.78 -8.20
CA PRO A 4 -15.47 5.60 -8.96
C PRO A 4 -15.98 4.91 -10.22
N MET A 5 -15.16 4.07 -10.86
CA MET A 5 -15.56 3.37 -12.07
C MET A 5 -16.39 2.13 -11.80
N PHE A 6 -16.02 1.37 -10.77
CA PHE A 6 -16.84 0.24 -10.31
C PHE A 6 -18.23 0.74 -9.88
N LEU A 7 -18.31 1.87 -9.18
CA LEU A 7 -19.57 2.54 -8.85
C LEU A 7 -20.33 3.00 -10.11
N GLY A 8 -19.64 3.53 -11.11
CA GLY A 8 -20.23 3.92 -12.40
C GLY A 8 -20.80 2.72 -13.17
N PHE A 9 -20.05 1.61 -13.23
CA PHE A 9 -20.48 0.37 -13.89
C PHE A 9 -21.62 -0.30 -13.14
N VAL A 10 -21.49 -0.47 -11.83
CA VAL A 10 -22.55 -1.03 -10.98
C VAL A 10 -23.78 -0.11 -11.01
N GLY A 11 -23.60 1.20 -10.94
CA GLY A 11 -24.68 2.18 -11.01
C GLY A 11 -25.41 2.14 -12.36
N SER A 12 -24.70 2.10 -13.48
CA SER A 12 -25.33 2.03 -14.82
C SER A 12 -26.01 0.68 -15.06
N SER A 13 -25.43 -0.41 -14.59
CA SER A 13 -26.05 -1.75 -14.66
C SER A 13 -27.25 -1.86 -13.74
N PHE A 14 -27.20 -1.29 -12.53
CA PHE A 14 -28.35 -1.22 -11.61
C PHE A 14 -29.44 -0.32 -12.15
N LEU A 15 -29.13 0.84 -12.74
CA LEU A 15 -30.11 1.72 -13.36
C LEU A 15 -30.81 1.01 -14.56
N GLY A 16 -30.04 0.29 -15.37
CA GLY A 16 -30.57 -0.52 -16.46
C GLY A 16 -31.49 -1.63 -15.99
N LEU A 17 -31.08 -2.37 -14.94
CA LEU A 17 -31.93 -3.43 -14.35
C LEU A 17 -33.14 -2.85 -13.59
N PHE A 18 -32.96 -1.71 -12.89
CA PHE A 18 -34.04 -1.02 -12.16
C PHE A 18 -35.08 -0.45 -13.13
N THR A 19 -34.70 0.11 -14.26
CA THR A 19 -35.61 0.56 -15.31
C THR A 19 -36.35 -0.60 -15.94
N LEU A 20 -35.70 -1.75 -16.13
CA LEU A 20 -36.36 -2.98 -16.60
C LEU A 20 -37.36 -3.56 -15.58
N TRP A 21 -37.07 -3.37 -14.27
CA TRP A 21 -37.94 -3.89 -13.20
C TRP A 21 -39.10 -2.98 -12.85
N TRP A 22 -38.96 -1.65 -13.02
CA TRP A 22 -40.03 -0.71 -12.73
C TRP A 22 -40.92 -0.38 -13.93
N LEU A 23 -40.59 -0.85 -15.10
CA LEU A 23 -41.46 -0.71 -16.23
C LEU A 23 -42.64 -1.71 -16.07
N PRO A 24 -43.90 -1.26 -16.04
CA PRO A 24 -45.03 -2.16 -15.79
C PRO A 24 -45.09 -3.24 -16.85
N PHE A 25 -44.98 -4.49 -16.41
CA PHE A 25 -45.24 -5.65 -17.26
C PHE A 25 -46.65 -5.58 -17.78
N GLY A 26 -46.86 -5.03 -18.96
CA GLY A 26 -48.21 -4.97 -19.54
C GLY A 26 -48.47 -3.87 -20.58
N SER A 27 -47.50 -3.01 -20.88
CA SER A 27 -47.68 -2.09 -22.00
C SER A 27 -46.93 -2.60 -23.24
N ASP A 28 -47.64 -2.78 -24.32
CA ASP A 28 -47.27 -3.45 -25.56
C ASP A 28 -46.14 -2.82 -26.40
N SER A 29 -45.27 -1.99 -25.79
CA SER A 29 -44.22 -1.37 -26.59
C SER A 29 -43.07 -0.80 -25.75
N TYR A 30 -42.20 -1.70 -25.23
CA TYR A 30 -40.81 -1.25 -25.05
C TYR A 30 -40.17 -1.21 -26.42
N PRO A 31 -39.69 -0.06 -26.85
CA PRO A 31 -38.98 -0.02 -28.10
C PRO A 31 -37.71 -0.85 -27.93
N LEU A 32 -37.57 -1.93 -28.69
CA LEU A 32 -36.40 -2.82 -28.72
C LEU A 32 -35.07 -2.04 -28.78
N TRP A 33 -35.11 -0.83 -29.35
CA TRP A 33 -33.96 0.06 -29.40
C TRP A 33 -33.41 0.43 -28.00
N PHE A 34 -34.28 0.54 -26.97
CA PHE A 34 -33.81 0.86 -25.60
C PHE A 34 -33.00 -0.31 -25.02
N LEU A 35 -33.43 -1.54 -25.24
CA LEU A 35 -32.70 -2.74 -24.86
C LEU A 35 -31.34 -2.83 -25.56
N TYR A 36 -31.32 -2.51 -26.85
CA TYR A 36 -30.06 -2.43 -27.62
C TYR A 36 -29.15 -1.32 -27.13
N LEU A 37 -29.70 -0.19 -26.68
CA LEU A 37 -28.92 0.93 -26.14
C LEU A 37 -28.26 0.54 -24.80
N VAL A 38 -29.00 -0.13 -23.90
CA VAL A 38 -28.47 -0.60 -22.62
C VAL A 38 -27.42 -1.69 -22.82
N LEU A 39 -27.68 -2.66 -23.67
CA LEU A 39 -26.74 -3.73 -24.01
C LEU A 39 -25.50 -3.18 -24.73
N GLY A 40 -25.70 -2.29 -25.70
CA GLY A 40 -24.62 -1.64 -26.44
C GLY A 40 -23.71 -0.81 -25.50
N TRP A 41 -24.30 -0.05 -24.57
CA TRP A 41 -23.57 0.72 -23.58
C TRP A 41 -22.70 -0.17 -22.67
N ASN A 42 -23.28 -1.28 -22.17
CA ASN A 42 -22.52 -2.24 -21.36
C ASN A 42 -21.40 -2.90 -22.16
N LEU A 43 -21.64 -3.25 -23.41
CA LEU A 43 -20.61 -3.81 -24.30
C LEU A 43 -19.48 -2.82 -24.56
N VAL A 44 -19.79 -1.56 -24.84
CA VAL A 44 -18.78 -0.49 -24.99
C VAL A 44 -17.97 -0.31 -23.72
N PHE A 45 -18.62 -0.28 -22.55
CA PHE A 45 -17.96 -0.11 -21.27
C PHE A 45 -17.03 -1.28 -20.94
N LEU A 46 -17.47 -2.53 -21.19
CA LEU A 46 -16.65 -3.72 -20.98
C LEU A 46 -15.41 -3.75 -21.89
N ASN A 47 -15.52 -3.23 -23.11
CA ASN A 47 -14.38 -3.16 -24.03
C ASN A 47 -13.46 -1.96 -23.77
N LEU A 48 -13.97 -0.88 -23.16
CA LEU A 48 -13.16 0.28 -22.76
C LEU A 48 -12.43 0.06 -21.43
N PHE A 49 -12.89 -0.88 -20.61
CA PHE A 49 -12.30 -1.17 -19.31
C PHE A 49 -10.79 -1.54 -19.37
N PRO A 50 -10.34 -2.44 -20.27
CA PRO A 50 -8.91 -2.72 -20.41
C PRO A 50 -8.10 -1.53 -20.98
N LEU A 51 -8.73 -0.64 -21.76
CA LEU A 51 -8.08 0.58 -22.25
C LEU A 51 -7.88 1.62 -21.13
N TRP A 52 -8.65 1.52 -20.05
CA TRP A 52 -8.47 2.39 -18.88
C TRP A 52 -7.13 2.16 -18.19
N ASP A 53 -6.71 0.90 -18.02
CA ASP A 53 -5.41 0.59 -17.43
C ASP A 53 -4.25 1.04 -18.33
N LEU A 54 -4.49 1.11 -19.65
CA LEU A 54 -3.51 1.63 -20.60
C LEU A 54 -3.37 3.17 -20.52
N VAL A 55 -4.48 3.86 -20.23
CA VAL A 55 -4.51 5.35 -20.14
C VAL A 55 -4.12 5.82 -18.74
N PHE A 56 -4.51 5.08 -17.72
CA PHE A 56 -4.25 5.41 -16.32
C PHE A 56 -3.31 4.37 -15.69
N SER A 57 -2.05 4.42 -16.08
CA SER A 57 -1.01 3.62 -15.41
C SER A 57 -1.07 3.83 -13.90
N PRO A 58 -1.17 2.77 -13.11
CA PRO A 58 -1.24 2.89 -11.66
C PRO A 58 0.02 3.57 -11.14
N LYS A 59 -0.18 4.61 -10.34
CA LYS A 59 0.92 5.33 -9.68
C LYS A 59 1.25 4.60 -8.40
N TYR A 60 2.43 4.02 -8.33
CA TYR A 60 2.94 3.40 -7.11
C TYR A 60 4.40 3.80 -6.88
N ALA A 61 4.82 3.63 -5.65
CA ALA A 61 6.20 3.72 -5.25
C ALA A 61 6.67 2.33 -4.80
N TYR A 62 7.94 2.08 -4.93
CA TYR A 62 8.58 0.85 -4.50
C TYR A 62 9.87 1.15 -3.74
N PHE A 63 10.25 0.21 -2.89
CA PHE A 63 11.45 0.27 -2.07
C PHE A 63 12.42 -0.80 -2.58
N ASP A 64 13.56 -0.36 -3.06
CA ASP A 64 14.62 -1.24 -3.54
C ASP A 64 15.75 -1.30 -2.51
N ARG A 65 15.76 -2.39 -1.76
CA ARG A 65 16.77 -2.65 -0.74
C ARG A 65 18.17 -2.79 -1.32
N LEU A 66 18.31 -3.44 -2.49
CA LEU A 66 19.63 -3.73 -3.06
C LEU A 66 20.36 -2.45 -3.45
N THR A 67 19.64 -1.49 -4.02
CA THR A 67 20.21 -0.19 -4.40
C THR A 67 20.10 0.86 -3.30
N GLY A 68 19.29 0.61 -2.26
CA GLY A 68 19.02 1.57 -1.20
C GLY A 68 18.18 2.76 -1.68
N LYS A 69 17.32 2.55 -2.69
CA LYS A 69 16.54 3.62 -3.32
C LYS A 69 15.05 3.42 -3.18
N VAL A 70 14.33 4.53 -3.27
CA VAL A 70 12.86 4.57 -3.37
C VAL A 70 12.52 5.05 -4.77
N GLY A 71 11.84 4.19 -5.53
CA GLY A 71 11.43 4.47 -6.90
C GLY A 71 9.96 4.84 -7.01
N TYR A 72 9.63 5.64 -8.03
CA TYR A 72 8.27 6.09 -8.33
C TYR A 72 7.97 5.83 -9.80
N THR A 73 6.89 5.11 -10.08
CA THR A 73 6.47 4.77 -11.46
C THR A 73 5.87 5.95 -12.23
N PHE A 74 5.93 7.14 -11.66
CA PHE A 74 5.44 8.37 -12.27
C PHE A 74 6.49 9.46 -12.16
N ASP A 75 6.42 10.43 -13.07
CA ASP A 75 7.38 11.53 -13.09
C ASP A 75 7.20 12.48 -11.90
N ILE A 76 8.33 12.79 -11.27
CA ILE A 76 8.41 13.79 -10.21
C ILE A 76 9.25 14.95 -10.72
N PRO A 77 8.68 16.15 -10.79
CA PRO A 77 9.42 17.33 -11.25
C PRO A 77 10.70 17.55 -10.44
N GLY A 78 11.82 17.77 -11.12
CA GLY A 78 13.12 17.99 -10.48
C GLY A 78 13.85 16.73 -10.04
N CYS A 79 13.33 15.54 -10.34
CA CYS A 79 14.04 14.29 -10.14
C CYS A 79 15.01 14.07 -11.31
N ASP A 80 16.30 14.04 -11.00
CA ASP A 80 17.38 13.86 -11.98
C ASP A 80 17.81 12.39 -12.11
N GLU A 81 17.58 11.58 -11.05
CA GLU A 81 18.01 10.20 -11.01
C GLU A 81 16.89 9.25 -11.43
N ARG A 82 17.24 8.30 -12.32
CA ARG A 82 16.30 7.29 -12.81
C ARG A 82 16.90 5.90 -12.73
N ASP A 83 16.03 4.91 -12.50
CA ASP A 83 16.41 3.51 -12.58
C ASP A 83 16.55 3.01 -14.03
N GLU A 84 16.85 1.73 -14.18
CA GLU A 84 16.97 1.07 -15.49
C GLU A 84 15.66 1.03 -16.29
N PHE A 85 14.51 1.22 -15.62
CA PHE A 85 13.18 1.28 -16.23
C PHE A 85 12.73 2.73 -16.54
N GLY A 86 13.57 3.72 -16.20
CA GLY A 86 13.28 5.15 -16.38
C GLY A 86 12.41 5.76 -15.29
N HIS A 87 12.18 5.07 -14.19
CA HIS A 87 11.43 5.58 -13.04
C HIS A 87 12.25 6.54 -12.20
N CYS A 88 11.61 7.56 -11.65
CA CYS A 88 12.26 8.51 -10.74
C CYS A 88 12.70 7.81 -9.45
N CYS A 89 13.95 8.01 -9.05
CA CYS A 89 14.52 7.41 -7.85
C CYS A 89 15.10 8.44 -6.90
N PHE A 90 15.02 8.14 -5.61
CA PHE A 90 15.63 8.94 -4.53
C PHE A 90 16.39 8.01 -3.57
N ASP A 91 17.48 8.48 -3.00
CA ASP A 91 18.18 7.75 -1.94
C ASP A 91 17.24 7.58 -0.73
N TRP A 92 17.22 6.39 -0.15
CA TRP A 92 16.45 6.11 1.06
C TRP A 92 16.79 7.07 2.21
N ARG A 93 18.06 7.49 2.31
CA ARG A 93 18.52 8.42 3.34
C ARG A 93 17.88 9.79 3.26
N ASP A 94 17.33 10.16 2.08
CA ASP A 94 16.65 11.42 1.88
C ASP A 94 15.15 11.32 2.13
N MET A 95 14.67 10.16 2.51
CA MET A 95 13.28 9.95 2.90
C MET A 95 13.09 10.21 4.39
N LYS A 96 11.90 10.68 4.75
CA LYS A 96 11.44 10.83 6.13
C LYS A 96 10.03 10.26 6.27
N CYS A 97 9.72 9.79 7.47
CA CYS A 97 8.36 9.40 7.84
C CYS A 97 7.79 10.43 8.81
N VAL A 98 6.55 10.81 8.57
CA VAL A 98 5.76 11.69 9.44
C VAL A 98 4.49 10.96 9.84
N LEU A 99 4.20 10.93 11.14
CA LEU A 99 2.96 10.37 11.64
C LEU A 99 1.86 11.44 11.59
N VAL A 100 0.90 11.27 10.71
CA VAL A 100 -0.25 12.18 10.57
C VAL A 100 -1.41 11.64 11.39
N ASN A 101 -1.97 12.50 12.26
CA ASN A 101 -3.17 12.22 13.02
C ASN A 101 -4.35 12.91 12.33
N GLN A 102 -5.30 12.12 11.84
CA GLN A 102 -6.47 12.61 11.15
C GLN A 102 -7.73 12.20 11.91
N SER A 103 -8.63 13.18 12.14
CA SER A 103 -9.96 12.88 12.68
C SER A 103 -10.79 12.19 11.62
N THR A 104 -11.40 11.06 11.96
CA THR A 104 -12.40 10.44 11.10
C THR A 104 -13.74 11.16 11.32
N ASP A 105 -14.41 11.57 10.24
CA ASP A 105 -15.65 12.37 10.27
C ASP A 105 -16.84 11.68 10.99
N GLN A 106 -16.71 10.42 11.34
CA GLN A 106 -17.74 9.64 12.01
C GLN A 106 -17.35 9.31 13.45
N GLY A 107 -17.75 10.17 14.39
CA GLY A 107 -17.74 9.83 15.82
C GLY A 107 -16.48 10.21 16.61
N GLY A 108 -15.62 11.07 16.10
CA GLY A 108 -14.47 11.58 16.87
C GLY A 108 -13.30 10.61 17.07
N SER A 109 -13.31 9.48 16.37
CA SER A 109 -12.19 8.55 16.35
C SER A 109 -10.99 9.19 15.64
N ARG A 110 -9.80 8.98 16.17
CA ARG A 110 -8.54 9.42 15.55
C ARG A 110 -7.91 8.27 14.81
N ALA A 111 -7.43 8.53 13.59
CA ALA A 111 -6.65 7.58 12.82
C ALA A 111 -5.25 8.14 12.59
N PHE A 112 -4.25 7.28 12.73
CA PHE A 112 -2.86 7.61 12.52
C PHE A 112 -2.39 6.97 11.22
N PHE A 113 -1.66 7.72 10.40
CA PHE A 113 -1.14 7.26 9.13
C PHE A 113 0.34 7.62 9.03
N PRO A 114 1.23 6.66 8.75
CA PRO A 114 2.59 6.98 8.37
C PRO A 114 2.57 7.58 6.97
N VAL A 115 3.16 8.75 6.84
CA VAL A 115 3.35 9.45 5.57
C VAL A 115 4.84 9.52 5.30
N ILE A 116 5.27 8.84 4.25
CA ILE A 116 6.66 8.84 3.81
C ILE A 116 6.80 9.89 2.70
N SER A 117 7.83 10.70 2.77
CA SER A 117 8.12 11.72 1.79
C SER A 117 9.61 12.03 1.75
N HIS A 118 10.06 12.68 0.68
CA HIS A 118 11.39 13.25 0.63
C HIS A 118 11.57 14.33 1.72
N LYS A 119 12.77 14.46 2.29
CA LYS A 119 13.09 15.48 3.30
C LYS A 119 12.77 16.89 2.83
N ASP A 120 13.13 17.18 1.58
CA ASP A 120 12.79 18.43 0.91
C ASP A 120 11.46 18.29 0.18
N ILE A 121 10.37 18.35 0.95
CA ILE A 121 9.00 18.20 0.44
C ILE A 121 8.58 19.39 -0.43
N ASP A 122 9.16 20.56 -0.23
CA ASP A 122 8.85 21.75 -1.00
C ASP A 122 9.38 21.63 -2.42
N LYS A 123 10.55 21.02 -2.59
CA LYS A 123 11.14 20.72 -3.89
C LYS A 123 10.46 19.51 -4.57
N TYR A 124 10.09 18.49 -3.78
CA TYR A 124 9.55 17.22 -4.29
C TYR A 124 8.19 16.88 -3.67
N PRO A 125 7.15 17.71 -3.87
CA PRO A 125 5.84 17.53 -3.20
C PRO A 125 5.15 16.22 -3.58
N ASN A 126 5.41 15.69 -4.77
CA ASN A 126 4.79 14.48 -5.29
C ASN A 126 5.41 13.18 -4.73
N THR A 127 6.45 13.26 -3.89
CA THR A 127 7.02 12.09 -3.22
C THR A 127 6.20 11.59 -2.04
N LYS A 128 5.15 12.33 -1.65
CA LYS A 128 4.32 12.02 -0.51
C LYS A 128 3.52 10.74 -0.72
N MET A 129 3.78 9.74 0.11
CA MET A 129 3.08 8.46 0.15
C MET A 129 2.38 8.31 1.49
N THR A 130 1.06 8.12 1.47
CA THR A 130 0.29 7.78 2.68
C THR A 130 0.11 6.27 2.72
N ILE A 131 0.61 5.63 3.75
CA ILE A 131 0.44 4.20 3.95
C ILE A 131 -0.81 3.97 4.79
N VAL A 132 -1.77 3.25 4.23
CA VAL A 132 -2.99 2.87 4.95
C VAL A 132 -2.76 1.53 5.62
N VAL A 133 -2.54 1.55 6.92
CA VAL A 133 -2.46 0.34 7.75
C VAL A 133 -3.89 0.09 8.26
N THR A 134 -4.66 -0.70 7.53
CA THR A 134 -6.12 -0.73 7.59
C THR A 134 -6.74 -1.16 8.92
N GLU A 135 -6.12 -2.03 9.68
CA GLU A 135 -6.74 -2.59 10.89
C GLU A 135 -6.32 -1.89 12.19
N LEU A 136 -5.33 -1.01 12.12
CA LEU A 136 -4.59 -0.56 13.29
C LEU A 136 -4.44 0.96 13.34
N ALA A 137 -5.16 1.67 12.48
CA ALA A 137 -5.09 3.13 12.35
C ALA A 137 -5.42 3.90 13.65
N GLN A 138 -6.05 3.24 14.63
CA GLN A 138 -6.39 3.87 15.91
C GLN A 138 -5.22 3.90 16.91
N ASN A 139 -4.21 3.05 16.72
CA ASN A 139 -3.06 2.97 17.61
C ASN A 139 -1.77 3.37 16.88
N PRO A 140 -1.12 4.48 17.27
CA PRO A 140 0.09 4.98 16.62
C PRO A 140 1.26 4.00 16.66
N ILE A 141 1.27 3.07 17.62
CA ILE A 141 2.37 2.09 17.77
C ILE A 141 2.54 1.22 16.53
N TYR A 142 1.45 0.87 15.85
CA TYR A 142 1.54 0.06 14.64
C TYR A 142 2.15 0.82 13.47
N CYS A 143 1.92 2.14 13.42
CA CYS A 143 2.57 3.00 12.43
C CYS A 143 4.08 3.08 12.68
N LEU A 144 4.48 3.12 13.94
CA LEU A 144 5.90 3.13 14.34
C LEU A 144 6.56 1.78 14.04
N LEU A 145 5.88 0.66 14.35
CA LEU A 145 6.36 -0.68 14.02
C LEU A 145 6.49 -0.88 12.51
N PHE A 146 5.54 -0.37 11.73
CA PHE A 146 5.64 -0.39 10.28
C PHE A 146 6.87 0.37 9.79
N TRP A 147 7.10 1.58 10.32
CA TRP A 147 8.26 2.38 9.96
C TRP A 147 9.57 1.69 10.34
N GLU A 148 9.67 1.17 11.55
CA GLU A 148 10.83 0.42 12.03
C GLU A 148 11.12 -0.80 11.13
N ARG A 149 10.09 -1.55 10.76
CA ARG A 149 10.20 -2.68 9.83
C ARG A 149 10.74 -2.22 8.47
N LEU A 150 10.25 -1.09 7.96
CA LEU A 150 10.69 -0.54 6.68
C LEU A 150 12.14 -0.04 6.74
N VAL A 151 12.53 0.61 7.84
CA VAL A 151 13.93 1.03 8.07
C VAL A 151 14.86 -0.18 8.07
N ARG A 152 14.50 -1.24 8.79
CA ARG A 152 15.28 -2.49 8.79
C ARG A 152 15.29 -3.18 7.43
N PHE A 153 14.18 -3.14 6.71
CA PHE A 153 14.14 -3.65 5.34
C PHE A 153 15.11 -2.90 4.44
N MET A 154 15.20 -1.59 4.55
CA MET A 154 16.07 -0.75 3.71
C MET A 154 17.53 -0.72 4.17
N ASP A 155 17.86 -1.24 5.34
CA ASP A 155 19.24 -1.40 5.81
C ASP A 155 19.89 -2.62 5.17
N ASN A 156 20.57 -2.41 4.05
CA ASN A 156 21.27 -3.45 3.32
C ASN A 156 22.60 -3.89 3.95
N THR A 157 22.94 -3.41 5.14
CA THR A 157 24.13 -3.87 5.90
C THR A 157 23.79 -4.99 6.89
N GLN A 158 22.51 -5.22 7.15
CA GLN A 158 21.99 -6.22 8.07
C GLN A 158 21.14 -7.25 7.31
N PRO A 159 20.96 -8.48 7.82
CA PRO A 159 20.02 -9.42 7.24
C PRO A 159 18.58 -8.88 7.32
N LEU A 160 17.72 -9.32 6.42
CA LEU A 160 16.28 -9.03 6.50
C LEU A 160 15.71 -9.46 7.84
N PRO A 161 14.75 -8.70 8.39
CA PRO A 161 14.00 -9.12 9.57
C PRO A 161 13.45 -10.54 9.41
N ASP A 162 13.54 -11.36 10.44
CA ASP A 162 13.03 -12.72 10.40
C ASP A 162 11.53 -12.75 10.70
N ILE A 163 10.73 -12.46 9.69
CA ILE A 163 9.27 -12.44 9.73
C ILE A 163 8.71 -13.25 8.56
N PRO A 164 7.48 -13.79 8.70
CA PRO A 164 6.87 -14.63 7.67
C PRO A 164 6.80 -13.99 6.29
N GLU A 165 6.54 -12.68 6.24
CA GLU A 165 6.39 -11.93 4.98
C GLU A 165 7.65 -11.95 4.12
N TYR A 166 8.83 -12.06 4.74
CA TYR A 166 10.10 -12.07 4.01
C TYR A 166 10.64 -13.48 3.76
N GLU A 167 10.07 -14.52 4.35
CA GLU A 167 10.60 -15.89 4.25
C GLU A 167 10.86 -16.31 2.79
N GLY A 168 9.88 -16.09 1.91
CA GLY A 168 10.00 -16.47 0.49
C GLY A 168 11.02 -15.66 -0.30
N HIS A 169 11.55 -14.57 0.25
CA HIS A 169 12.45 -13.64 -0.43
C HIS A 169 13.85 -13.56 0.20
N ARG A 170 14.06 -14.19 1.35
CA ARG A 170 15.33 -14.14 2.10
C ARG A 170 16.52 -14.61 1.27
N HIS A 171 16.34 -15.65 0.44
CA HIS A 171 17.36 -16.20 -0.43
C HIS A 171 17.77 -15.25 -1.57
N LEU A 172 16.95 -14.24 -1.89
CA LEU A 172 17.24 -13.25 -2.93
C LEU A 172 18.12 -12.09 -2.42
N ASP A 173 18.19 -11.90 -1.10
CA ASP A 173 19.03 -10.89 -0.47
C ASP A 173 20.37 -11.53 -0.08
N PRO A 174 21.50 -11.13 -0.71
CA PRO A 174 22.79 -11.81 -0.53
C PRO A 174 23.24 -11.86 0.94
N ILE A 175 23.06 -10.76 1.69
CA ILE A 175 23.48 -10.67 3.09
C ILE A 175 22.64 -11.60 3.95
N THR A 176 21.33 -11.65 3.69
CA THR A 176 20.43 -12.54 4.42
C THR A 176 20.70 -14.01 4.11
N ALA A 177 20.95 -14.34 2.84
CA ALA A 177 21.28 -15.71 2.42
C ALA A 177 22.58 -16.21 3.08
N GLU A 178 23.60 -15.37 3.17
CA GLU A 178 24.86 -15.68 3.87
C GLU A 178 24.60 -15.86 5.37
N PHE A 179 23.86 -14.95 6.00
CA PHE A 179 23.50 -15.02 7.42
C PHE A 179 22.71 -16.30 7.74
N ASP A 180 21.69 -16.63 6.93
CA ASP A 180 20.85 -17.82 7.12
C ASP A 180 21.67 -19.10 6.97
N THR A 181 22.58 -19.15 6.00
CA THR A 181 23.50 -20.28 5.80
C THR A 181 24.43 -20.45 7.01
N HIS A 182 25.00 -19.34 7.50
CA HIS A 182 25.92 -19.37 8.65
C HIS A 182 25.23 -19.84 9.92
N ASN A 183 23.96 -19.47 10.11
CA ASN A 183 23.17 -19.81 11.29
C ASN A 183 22.37 -21.12 11.13
N ASN A 184 22.53 -21.84 10.02
CA ASN A 184 21.77 -23.06 9.69
C ASN A 184 20.24 -22.83 9.81
N ARG A 185 19.75 -21.65 9.42
CA ARG A 185 18.32 -21.36 9.46
C ARG A 185 17.58 -22.23 8.44
N PRO A 186 16.50 -22.93 8.84
CA PRO A 186 15.67 -23.68 7.88
C PRO A 186 15.05 -22.75 6.83
N GLU A 187 15.01 -23.20 5.57
CA GLU A 187 14.44 -22.44 4.46
C GLU A 187 12.95 -22.09 4.67
N VAL A 188 12.23 -23.00 5.32
CA VAL A 188 10.78 -22.90 5.55
C VAL A 188 10.44 -22.75 7.04
N TYR A 189 11.22 -21.97 7.75
CA TYR A 189 11.12 -21.82 9.22
C TYR A 189 9.73 -21.40 9.70
N TRP A 190 9.17 -20.33 9.09
CA TRP A 190 7.85 -19.83 9.47
C TRP A 190 6.71 -20.70 8.93
N ARG A 191 6.86 -21.24 7.73
CA ARG A 191 5.83 -22.06 7.10
C ARG A 191 5.61 -23.39 7.82
N ASP A 192 6.67 -23.94 8.44
CA ASP A 192 6.60 -25.18 9.20
C ASP A 192 6.04 -24.97 10.62
N MET A 193 5.93 -23.72 11.08
CA MET A 193 5.34 -23.40 12.37
C MET A 193 3.83 -23.50 12.33
N SER A 194 3.25 -24.02 13.40
CA SER A 194 1.80 -23.93 13.62
C SER A 194 1.37 -22.46 13.83
N PHE A 195 0.13 -22.14 13.49
CA PHE A 195 -0.44 -20.82 13.72
C PHE A 195 -0.31 -20.35 15.17
N LYS A 196 -0.46 -21.29 16.13
CA LYS A 196 -0.30 -20.99 17.56
C LYS A 196 1.12 -20.50 17.89
N GLN A 197 2.14 -21.20 17.40
CA GLN A 197 3.55 -20.81 17.62
C GLN A 197 3.86 -19.45 17.00
N GLN A 198 3.37 -19.19 15.78
CA GLN A 198 3.53 -17.87 15.15
C GLN A 198 2.89 -16.77 15.99
N THR A 199 1.67 -17.01 16.51
CA THR A 199 0.96 -16.03 17.35
C THR A 199 1.72 -15.76 18.64
N GLU A 200 2.25 -16.80 19.31
CA GLU A 200 3.04 -16.63 20.53
C GLU A 200 4.28 -15.75 20.31
N ILE A 201 4.99 -15.94 19.19
CA ILE A 201 6.15 -15.11 18.85
C ILE A 201 5.73 -13.65 18.56
N TYR A 202 4.63 -13.45 17.85
CA TYR A 202 4.12 -12.09 17.58
C TYR A 202 3.69 -11.39 18.87
N ASP A 203 3.01 -12.08 19.77
CA ASP A 203 2.59 -11.53 21.06
C ASP A 203 3.80 -11.13 21.93
N GLU A 204 4.86 -11.94 21.91
CA GLU A 204 6.10 -11.63 22.59
C GLU A 204 6.77 -10.38 21.99
N LEU A 205 6.98 -10.35 20.68
CA LEU A 205 7.56 -9.19 19.98
C LEU A 205 6.74 -7.92 20.19
N TYR A 206 5.41 -8.03 20.16
CA TYR A 206 4.52 -6.92 20.43
C TYR A 206 4.64 -6.43 21.88
N SER A 207 4.72 -7.34 22.83
CA SER A 207 4.90 -7.00 24.24
C SER A 207 6.24 -6.31 24.52
N GLU A 208 7.29 -6.68 23.79
CA GLU A 208 8.60 -6.01 23.86
C GLU A 208 8.54 -4.63 23.25
N ALA A 209 7.90 -4.50 22.09
CA ALA A 209 7.72 -3.21 21.45
C ALA A 209 6.96 -2.20 22.32
N LEU A 210 6.00 -2.67 23.13
CA LEU A 210 5.28 -1.82 24.08
C LEU A 210 6.14 -1.31 25.23
N LYS A 211 7.27 -1.97 25.54
CA LYS A 211 8.21 -1.54 26.60
C LYS A 211 9.17 -0.44 26.13
N VAL A 212 9.34 -0.28 24.82
CA VAL A 212 10.21 0.76 24.26
C VAL A 212 9.57 2.12 24.48
N ASP A 213 10.35 3.05 25.02
CA ASP A 213 9.93 4.46 25.10
C ASP A 213 10.09 5.13 23.73
N TRP A 214 9.07 4.95 22.89
CA TRP A 214 9.05 5.52 21.54
C TRP A 214 9.19 7.04 21.49
N TYR A 215 9.02 7.73 22.62
CA TYR A 215 9.20 9.17 22.72
C TYR A 215 10.64 9.58 22.92
N ASN A 216 11.44 8.79 23.63
CA ASN A 216 12.80 9.16 24.01
C ASN A 216 13.86 8.32 23.27
N ASP A 217 13.57 7.06 22.93
CA ASP A 217 14.55 6.10 22.43
C ASP A 217 14.49 5.89 20.91
N ALA A 218 13.37 6.24 20.27
CA ALA A 218 13.23 6.09 18.81
C ALA A 218 13.54 7.42 18.09
N PRO A 219 14.11 7.37 16.87
CA PRO A 219 14.18 8.55 16.00
C PRO A 219 12.76 9.03 15.74
N GLN A 220 12.39 10.13 16.39
CA GLN A 220 11.03 10.65 16.42
C GLN A 220 10.56 11.02 15.02
N PRO A 221 9.44 10.46 14.51
CA PRO A 221 8.79 11.07 13.37
C PRO A 221 8.29 12.46 13.80
N GLU A 222 8.53 13.45 12.97
CA GLU A 222 8.02 14.80 13.18
C GLU A 222 6.48 14.76 13.24
N ILE A 223 5.90 15.03 14.41
CA ILE A 223 4.44 15.09 14.58
C ILE A 223 3.98 16.46 14.10
N ILE A 224 3.52 16.54 12.88
CA ILE A 224 2.87 17.75 12.36
C ILE A 224 1.42 17.72 12.88
N LYS A 225 1.10 18.63 13.79
CA LYS A 225 -0.29 18.92 14.16
C LYS A 225 -0.95 19.63 12.98
N PRO A 226 -2.20 19.30 12.66
CA PRO A 226 -2.95 19.95 11.58
C PRO A 226 -3.17 21.44 11.86
#